data_f4aebf385b7d4814ffe6f05e81468655
#
_entry.id   f4aebf385b7d4814ffe6f05e81468655
#
_cell.length_a   1.000
_cell.length_b   1.000
_cell.length_c   1.000
_cell.angle_alpha   90.00
_cell.angle_beta   90.00
_cell.angle_gamma   90.00
#
_symmetry.space_group_name_H-M   'P 1'
#
loop_
_entity.id
_entity.type
_entity.pdbx_description
1 polymer ?
#
loop_
_entity_poly.entity_id
_entity_poly.type
_entity_poly.pdbx_seq_one_letter_code
_entity_poly.pdbx_strand_id
1 'polypeptide(L)'
;MNTHNIFKSVLFSTLLLIGNSCSDRKGIDVIPMPRSVEYHSGNFTISPETKFYTNLSAESRQALTDYLEGTSLGSVPFAESATGNNGIELNLCDSSIVTGNEAYRIEIDKKGIRLSASTETGIFYGLQTLLQLLNNSDNKTLPALTINDSPRFPYWKALYNLCRFLSA
;
A
#
# COMPACT_ATOMS: atom_id res chain seq x y z
N MET A 1 -3.36 23.86 -58.56
CA MET A 1 -3.48 23.12 -57.28
C MET A 1 -3.07 24.09 -56.17
N ASN A 2 -4.03 24.59 -55.38
CA ASN A 2 -3.83 25.77 -54.52
C ASN A 2 -3.05 25.44 -53.27
N THR A 3 -1.84 25.97 -53.14
CA THR A 3 -0.95 25.84 -51.99
C THR A 3 -1.58 26.25 -50.65
N HIS A 4 -2.56 27.18 -50.69
CA HIS A 4 -3.32 27.63 -49.53
C HIS A 4 -4.20 26.54 -48.86
N ASN A 5 -4.66 25.56 -49.59
CA ASN A 5 -5.49 24.49 -49.05
C ASN A 5 -4.66 23.40 -48.36
N ILE A 6 -3.42 23.21 -48.82
CA ILE A 6 -2.50 22.22 -48.21
C ILE A 6 -2.05 22.73 -46.83
N PHE A 7 -1.78 24.04 -46.70
CA PHE A 7 -1.34 24.64 -45.44
C PHE A 7 -2.43 24.62 -44.36
N LYS A 8 -3.71 24.83 -44.73
CA LYS A 8 -4.84 24.75 -43.82
C LYS A 8 -5.10 23.32 -43.36
N SER A 9 -4.89 22.32 -44.23
CA SER A 9 -5.09 20.90 -43.92
C SER A 9 -3.99 20.36 -42.97
N VAL A 10 -2.74 20.79 -43.15
CA VAL A 10 -1.63 20.44 -42.27
C VAL A 10 -1.77 21.06 -40.89
N LEU A 11 -2.20 22.32 -40.82
CA LEU A 11 -2.40 23.02 -39.54
C LEU A 11 -3.55 22.41 -38.70
N PHE A 12 -4.62 21.95 -39.37
CA PHE A 12 -5.74 21.27 -38.72
C PHE A 12 -5.42 19.87 -38.24
N SER A 13 -4.53 19.16 -38.97
CA SER A 13 -4.10 17.80 -38.58
C SER A 13 -3.14 17.82 -37.39
N THR A 14 -2.33 18.88 -37.20
CA THR A 14 -1.38 19.00 -36.09
C THR A 14 -2.07 19.38 -34.77
N LEU A 15 -3.25 20.01 -34.84
CA LEU A 15 -4.00 20.44 -33.65
C LEU A 15 -4.77 19.29 -32.98
N LEU A 16 -4.97 18.18 -33.67
CA LEU A 16 -5.68 16.99 -33.14
C LEU A 16 -4.80 16.04 -32.30
N LEU A 17 -3.48 16.29 -32.23
CA LEU A 17 -2.53 15.45 -31.48
C LEU A 17 -2.22 15.96 -30.06
N ILE A 18 -2.85 17.06 -29.63
CA ILE A 18 -2.73 17.53 -28.24
C ILE A 18 -3.98 17.12 -27.45
N GLY A 19 -4.36 15.85 -27.56
CA GLY A 19 -5.51 15.27 -26.92
C GLY A 19 -5.17 14.33 -25.80
N ASN A 20 -5.31 14.82 -24.57
CA ASN A 20 -5.62 14.04 -23.37
C ASN A 20 -4.60 13.00 -22.88
N SER A 21 -3.51 13.45 -22.32
CA SER A 21 -2.87 12.74 -21.23
C SER A 21 -3.37 13.28 -19.88
N CYS A 22 -4.68 13.31 -19.67
CA CYS A 22 -5.24 13.37 -18.34
C CYS A 22 -5.35 11.95 -17.85
N SER A 23 -4.28 11.42 -17.30
CA SER A 23 -4.30 10.23 -16.46
C SER A 23 -5.12 10.61 -15.23
N ASP A 24 -6.39 10.19 -15.16
CA ASP A 24 -7.16 10.13 -13.93
C ASP A 24 -6.40 9.22 -12.97
N ARG A 25 -5.45 9.78 -12.24
CA ARG A 25 -4.88 9.11 -11.08
C ARG A 25 -5.96 9.13 -10.02
N LYS A 26 -6.78 8.09 -9.97
CA LYS A 26 -7.57 7.80 -8.78
C LYS A 26 -6.60 7.80 -7.62
N GLY A 27 -6.73 8.78 -6.73
CA GLY A 27 -6.00 8.78 -5.47
C GLY A 27 -6.34 7.50 -4.70
N ILE A 28 -5.45 7.05 -3.82
CA ILE A 28 -5.81 5.95 -2.91
C ILE A 28 -6.91 6.44 -1.97
N ASP A 29 -7.89 5.57 -1.75
CA ASP A 29 -8.99 5.81 -0.81
C ASP A 29 -8.66 5.13 0.54
N VAL A 30 -7.77 5.78 1.31
CA VAL A 30 -7.30 5.31 2.62
C VAL A 30 -7.54 6.40 3.66
N ILE A 31 -8.15 6.05 4.78
CA ILE A 31 -8.49 6.95 5.88
C ILE A 31 -7.82 6.47 7.19
N PRO A 32 -7.04 7.31 7.85
CA PRO A 32 -6.57 8.64 7.45
C PRO A 32 -5.63 8.59 6.26
N MET A 33 -5.55 9.69 5.49
CA MET A 33 -4.65 9.76 4.34
C MET A 33 -3.18 9.66 4.79
N PRO A 34 -2.38 8.76 4.23
CA PRO A 34 -0.96 8.63 4.55
C PRO A 34 -0.16 9.92 4.29
N ARG A 35 0.99 10.06 4.94
CA ARG A 35 1.86 11.23 4.79
C ARG A 35 2.37 11.42 3.37
N SER A 36 2.79 10.34 2.73
CA SER A 36 3.20 10.37 1.33
C SER A 36 2.77 9.13 0.59
N VAL A 37 2.41 9.32 -0.68
CA VAL A 37 2.07 8.27 -1.64
C VAL A 37 2.74 8.60 -2.95
N GLU A 38 3.59 7.70 -3.43
CA GLU A 38 4.29 7.80 -4.70
C GLU A 38 3.85 6.67 -5.63
N TYR A 39 3.33 6.99 -6.81
CA TYR A 39 2.88 5.99 -7.77
C TYR A 39 4.01 5.58 -8.71
N HIS A 40 4.07 4.29 -9.00
CA HIS A 40 5.01 3.69 -9.94
C HIS A 40 4.26 2.99 -11.08
N SER A 41 4.99 2.50 -12.08
CA SER A 41 4.41 1.77 -13.19
C SER A 41 4.22 0.29 -12.88
N GLY A 42 3.00 -0.22 -13.07
CA GLY A 42 2.64 -1.62 -12.88
C GLY A 42 1.64 -1.84 -11.77
N ASN A 43 1.34 -3.11 -11.52
CA ASN A 43 0.37 -3.56 -10.51
C ASN A 43 0.83 -4.89 -9.93
N PHE A 44 0.31 -5.21 -8.75
CA PHE A 44 0.39 -6.53 -8.14
C PHE A 44 -1.01 -7.05 -7.88
N THR A 45 -1.26 -8.30 -8.25
CA THR A 45 -2.54 -8.98 -7.98
C THR A 45 -2.29 -10.11 -6.99
N ILE A 46 -3.04 -10.12 -5.90
CA ILE A 46 -3.01 -11.22 -4.94
C ILE A 46 -3.68 -12.44 -5.58
N SER A 47 -2.95 -13.51 -5.68
CA SER A 47 -3.36 -14.79 -6.27
C SER A 47 -3.42 -15.91 -5.21
N PRO A 48 -3.96 -17.09 -5.52
CA PRO A 48 -3.93 -18.24 -4.60
C PRO A 48 -2.52 -18.72 -4.22
N GLU A 49 -1.51 -18.41 -5.03
CA GLU A 49 -0.10 -18.75 -4.76
C GLU A 49 0.59 -17.72 -3.87
N THR A 50 -0.03 -16.55 -3.64
CA THR A 50 0.53 -15.51 -2.78
C THR A 50 0.66 -16.01 -1.35
N LYS A 51 1.80 -15.71 -0.72
CA LYS A 51 2.08 -16.09 0.68
C LYS A 51 2.56 -14.89 1.47
N PHE A 52 2.36 -14.94 2.77
CA PHE A 52 3.05 -14.06 3.69
C PHE A 52 4.46 -14.58 3.98
N TYR A 53 5.43 -13.67 3.94
CA TYR A 53 6.80 -13.87 4.37
C TYR A 53 7.11 -12.90 5.49
N THR A 54 7.80 -13.33 6.55
CA THR A 54 8.04 -12.44 7.69
C THR A 54 9.22 -12.88 8.53
N ASN A 55 9.88 -11.93 9.16
CA ASN A 55 10.88 -12.13 10.20
C ASN A 55 10.31 -11.94 11.62
N LEU A 56 8.99 -11.84 11.77
CA LEU A 56 8.31 -11.76 13.06
C LEU A 56 8.42 -13.08 13.83
N SER A 57 8.30 -13.00 15.15
CA SER A 57 8.25 -14.18 16.02
C SER A 57 7.06 -15.10 15.69
N ALA A 58 7.11 -16.34 16.12
CA ALA A 58 6.01 -17.30 15.94
C ALA A 58 4.73 -16.82 16.63
N GLU A 59 4.86 -16.20 17.80
CA GLU A 59 3.76 -15.63 18.58
C GLU A 59 3.09 -14.48 17.83
N SER A 60 3.88 -13.53 17.32
CA SER A 60 3.36 -12.41 16.54
C SER A 60 2.71 -12.86 15.24
N ARG A 61 3.25 -13.91 14.58
CA ARG A 61 2.61 -14.50 13.40
C ARG A 61 1.25 -15.11 13.72
N GLN A 62 1.12 -15.81 14.85
CA GLN A 62 -0.15 -16.37 15.27
C GLN A 62 -1.18 -15.27 15.53
N ALA A 63 -0.81 -14.21 16.27
CA ALA A 63 -1.68 -13.07 16.52
C ALA A 63 -2.12 -12.38 15.23
N LEU A 64 -1.24 -12.26 14.24
CA LEU A 64 -1.59 -11.73 12.92
C LEU A 64 -2.51 -12.67 12.14
N THR A 65 -2.32 -13.98 12.22
CA THR A 65 -3.22 -14.96 11.59
C THR A 65 -4.63 -14.81 12.14
N ASP A 66 -4.77 -14.75 13.46
CA ASP A 66 -6.06 -14.58 14.14
C ASP A 66 -6.72 -13.24 13.78
N TYR A 67 -5.91 -12.16 13.69
CA TYR A 67 -6.40 -10.85 13.27
C TYR A 67 -6.87 -10.82 11.80
N LEU A 68 -6.16 -11.49 10.91
CA LEU A 68 -6.48 -11.51 9.47
C LEU A 68 -7.66 -12.42 9.14
N GLU A 69 -8.04 -13.32 10.03
CA GLU A 69 -9.19 -14.21 9.85
C GLU A 69 -10.45 -13.38 9.55
N GLY A 70 -11.18 -13.74 8.51
CA GLY A 70 -12.36 -12.99 8.05
C GLY A 70 -12.08 -11.73 7.23
N THR A 71 -10.81 -11.34 7.03
CA THR A 71 -10.44 -10.24 6.15
C THR A 71 -10.17 -10.70 4.71
N SER A 72 -9.95 -9.74 3.80
CA SER A 72 -9.56 -10.02 2.40
C SER A 72 -8.21 -10.75 2.27
N LEU A 73 -7.39 -10.75 3.32
CA LEU A 73 -6.10 -11.44 3.41
C LEU A 73 -6.14 -12.75 4.22
N GLY A 74 -7.25 -13.08 4.87
CA GLY A 74 -7.34 -14.25 5.77
C GLY A 74 -7.07 -15.59 5.09
N SER A 75 -7.21 -15.69 3.77
CA SER A 75 -6.89 -16.91 3.01
C SER A 75 -5.41 -17.03 2.58
N VAL A 76 -4.59 -16.00 2.84
CA VAL A 76 -3.17 -15.97 2.45
C VAL A 76 -2.34 -16.66 3.52
N PRO A 77 -1.69 -17.80 3.24
CA PRO A 77 -0.94 -18.53 4.23
C PRO A 77 0.42 -17.90 4.51
N PHE A 78 0.93 -18.09 5.72
CA PHE A 78 2.32 -17.80 6.05
C PHE A 78 3.25 -18.88 5.48
N ALA A 79 4.35 -18.46 4.87
CA ALA A 79 5.41 -19.34 4.40
C ALA A 79 6.36 -19.70 5.57
N GLU A 80 7.08 -20.83 5.44
CA GLU A 80 8.13 -21.21 6.38
C GLU A 80 9.37 -20.32 6.25
N SER A 81 9.66 -19.82 5.04
CA SER A 81 10.78 -18.89 4.76
C SER A 81 10.42 -17.46 5.18
N ALA A 82 11.41 -16.71 5.61
CA ALA A 82 11.23 -15.30 5.96
C ALA A 82 11.13 -14.36 4.74
N THR A 83 11.55 -14.83 3.56
CA THR A 83 11.57 -14.05 2.31
C THR A 83 11.12 -14.90 1.13
N GLY A 84 10.54 -14.27 0.13
CA GLY A 84 10.12 -14.95 -1.10
C GLY A 84 9.68 -13.97 -2.20
N ASN A 85 9.47 -14.52 -3.38
CA ASN A 85 8.94 -13.77 -4.52
C ASN A 85 7.43 -14.00 -4.62
N ASN A 86 6.72 -13.04 -5.25
CA ASN A 86 5.28 -13.09 -5.49
C ASN A 86 4.47 -13.24 -4.18
N GLY A 87 4.76 -12.39 -3.21
CA GLY A 87 4.13 -12.47 -1.91
C GLY A 87 4.03 -11.14 -1.18
N ILE A 88 3.61 -11.24 0.06
CA ILE A 88 3.50 -10.12 0.99
C ILE A 88 4.56 -10.30 2.07
N GLU A 89 5.58 -9.45 2.06
CA GLU A 89 6.65 -9.45 3.06
C GLU A 89 6.31 -8.49 4.20
N LEU A 90 6.34 -8.98 5.44
CA LEU A 90 6.17 -8.21 6.67
C LEU A 90 7.51 -8.20 7.41
N ASN A 91 8.22 -7.08 7.36
CA ASN A 91 9.59 -6.99 7.85
C ASN A 91 9.74 -5.99 8.99
N LEU A 92 10.19 -6.48 10.15
CA LEU A 92 10.80 -5.59 11.13
C LEU A 92 12.18 -5.19 10.63
N CYS A 93 12.39 -3.88 10.51
CA CYS A 93 13.64 -3.29 10.04
C CYS A 93 14.24 -2.35 11.09
N ASP A 94 15.48 -1.94 10.87
CA ASP A 94 16.13 -0.95 11.72
C ASP A 94 15.39 0.39 11.65
N SER A 95 15.35 1.11 12.77
CA SER A 95 14.74 2.45 12.89
C SER A 95 15.41 3.52 12.00
N SER A 96 16.57 3.23 11.42
CA SER A 96 17.20 4.07 10.39
C SER A 96 16.43 4.06 9.06
N ILE A 97 15.65 3.01 8.77
CA ILE A 97 14.85 2.86 7.55
C ILE A 97 13.44 3.43 7.75
N VAL A 98 12.82 3.13 8.91
CA VAL A 98 11.49 3.64 9.27
C VAL A 98 11.56 4.18 10.69
N THR A 99 11.47 5.50 10.82
CA THR A 99 11.62 6.18 12.11
C THR A 99 10.28 6.40 12.78
N GLY A 100 10.10 5.82 13.96
CA GLY A 100 8.93 5.99 14.82
C GLY A 100 8.23 4.66 15.14
N ASN A 101 7.72 4.53 16.35
CA ASN A 101 7.13 3.28 16.86
C ASN A 101 5.86 2.83 16.10
N GLU A 102 5.18 3.75 15.44
CA GLU A 102 3.93 3.50 14.72
C GLU A 102 4.09 3.77 13.22
N ALA A 103 5.31 4.14 12.80
CA ALA A 103 5.61 4.42 11.41
C ALA A 103 5.75 3.13 10.61
N TYR A 104 5.36 3.19 9.34
CA TYR A 104 5.49 2.08 8.41
C TYR A 104 5.76 2.59 7.00
N ARG A 105 6.29 1.69 6.18
CA ARG A 105 6.49 1.86 4.74
C ARG A 105 5.89 0.68 4.00
N ILE A 106 5.05 0.94 3.01
CA ILE A 106 4.52 -0.06 2.08
C ILE A 106 5.11 0.21 0.70
N GLU A 107 5.68 -0.81 0.10
CA GLU A 107 6.17 -0.80 -1.28
C GLU A 107 5.43 -1.90 -2.05
N ILE A 108 4.74 -1.50 -3.12
CA ILE A 108 4.02 -2.41 -4.02
C ILE A 108 4.68 -2.31 -5.38
N ASP A 109 5.14 -3.42 -5.90
CA ASP A 109 5.67 -3.54 -7.25
C ASP A 109 5.13 -4.81 -7.94
N LYS A 110 5.59 -5.10 -9.15
CA LYS A 110 5.15 -6.30 -9.91
C LYS A 110 5.56 -7.62 -9.27
N LYS A 111 6.48 -7.62 -8.30
CA LYS A 111 7.02 -8.82 -7.65
C LYS A 111 6.30 -9.15 -6.35
N GLY A 112 5.64 -8.15 -5.73
CA GLY A 112 4.97 -8.34 -4.45
C GLY A 112 4.71 -7.06 -3.69
N ILE A 113 4.37 -7.23 -2.43
CA ILE A 113 4.13 -6.17 -1.46
C ILE A 113 5.17 -6.33 -0.35
N ARG A 114 5.87 -5.24 -0.01
CA ARG A 114 6.73 -5.19 1.16
C ARG A 114 6.21 -4.16 2.14
N LEU A 115 5.91 -4.59 3.35
CA LEU A 115 5.57 -3.77 4.48
C LEU A 115 6.73 -3.79 5.49
N SER A 116 7.33 -2.64 5.73
CA SER A 116 8.46 -2.46 6.64
C SER A 116 8.10 -1.51 7.78
N ALA A 117 8.47 -1.86 8.99
CA ALA A 117 8.32 -1.00 10.17
C ALA A 117 9.43 -1.30 11.19
N SER A 118 9.69 -0.35 12.11
CA SER A 118 10.64 -0.58 13.20
C SER A 118 10.04 -1.32 14.40
N THR A 119 8.72 -1.48 14.44
CA THR A 119 7.99 -2.17 15.51
C THR A 119 6.83 -2.99 14.97
N GLU A 120 6.34 -3.95 15.75
CA GLU A 120 5.13 -4.72 15.42
C GLU A 120 3.87 -3.85 15.34
N THR A 121 3.80 -2.77 16.14
CA THR A 121 2.72 -1.79 16.07
C THR A 121 2.69 -1.10 14.70
N GLY A 122 3.86 -0.74 14.15
CA GLY A 122 3.96 -0.20 12.79
C GLY A 122 3.54 -1.21 11.72
N ILE A 123 3.91 -2.49 11.87
CA ILE A 123 3.44 -3.58 10.99
C ILE A 123 1.90 -3.65 11.02
N PHE A 124 1.30 -3.60 12.21
CA PHE A 124 -0.15 -3.64 12.36
C PHE A 124 -0.86 -2.48 11.65
N TYR A 125 -0.38 -1.24 11.81
CA TYR A 125 -0.97 -0.09 11.12
C TYR A 125 -0.76 -0.14 9.60
N GLY A 126 0.39 -0.60 9.15
CA GLY A 126 0.63 -0.83 7.73
C GLY A 126 -0.28 -1.90 7.14
N LEU A 127 -0.57 -2.98 7.87
CA LEU A 127 -1.55 -3.99 7.46
C LEU A 127 -2.97 -3.42 7.36
N GLN A 128 -3.39 -2.56 8.29
CA GLN A 128 -4.69 -1.88 8.19
C GLN A 128 -4.79 -1.03 6.93
N THR A 129 -3.72 -0.29 6.58
CA THR A 129 -3.66 0.47 5.33
C THR A 129 -3.75 -0.46 4.11
N LEU A 130 -3.02 -1.57 4.13
CA LEU A 130 -3.05 -2.56 3.04
C LEU A 130 -4.44 -3.18 2.87
N LEU A 131 -5.13 -3.49 3.98
CA LEU A 131 -6.51 -4.00 3.95
C LEU A 131 -7.48 -2.97 3.34
N GLN A 132 -7.34 -1.67 3.68
CA GLN A 132 -8.17 -0.62 3.07
C GLN A 132 -7.92 -0.52 1.57
N LEU A 133 -6.66 -0.56 1.12
CA LEU A 133 -6.31 -0.57 -0.31
C LEU A 133 -6.95 -1.75 -1.04
N LEU A 134 -6.92 -2.94 -0.44
CA LEU A 134 -7.49 -4.15 -1.03
C LEU A 134 -9.02 -4.11 -1.08
N ASN A 135 -9.67 -3.62 -0.03
CA ASN A 135 -11.12 -3.50 0.02
C ASN A 135 -11.67 -2.52 -1.03
N ASN A 136 -10.85 -1.53 -1.40
CA ASN A 136 -11.19 -0.53 -2.42
C ASN A 136 -10.65 -0.89 -3.82
N SER A 137 -10.07 -2.10 -3.98
CA SER A 137 -9.47 -2.56 -5.23
C SER A 137 -10.37 -3.55 -5.97
N ASP A 138 -10.31 -3.51 -7.30
CA ASP A 138 -10.95 -4.53 -8.15
C ASP A 138 -10.08 -5.79 -8.20
N ASN A 139 -10.69 -6.96 -7.96
CA ASN A 139 -10.03 -8.27 -8.07
C ASN A 139 -8.72 -8.40 -7.29
N LYS A 140 -8.61 -7.75 -6.11
CA LYS A 140 -7.39 -7.74 -5.28
C LYS A 140 -6.14 -7.28 -6.06
N THR A 141 -6.30 -6.36 -7.01
CA THR A 141 -5.22 -5.79 -7.81
C THR A 141 -4.88 -4.39 -7.31
N LEU A 142 -3.66 -4.20 -6.87
CA LEU A 142 -3.15 -2.94 -6.34
C LEU A 142 -2.18 -2.29 -7.34
N PRO A 143 -2.25 -0.97 -7.54
CA PRO A 143 -1.25 -0.26 -8.34
C PRO A 143 0.12 -0.31 -7.65
N ALA A 144 1.18 -0.29 -8.44
CA ALA A 144 2.52 -0.14 -7.90
C ALA A 144 2.68 1.25 -7.29
N LEU A 145 3.05 1.30 -6.02
CA LEU A 145 3.20 2.55 -5.27
C LEU A 145 4.11 2.36 -4.05
N THR A 146 4.56 3.48 -3.51
CA THR A 146 5.22 3.54 -2.20
C THR A 146 4.40 4.43 -1.28
N ILE A 147 4.07 3.92 -0.10
CA ILE A 147 3.45 4.68 0.98
C ILE A 147 4.47 4.81 2.12
N ASN A 148 4.66 6.03 2.62
CA ASN A 148 5.32 6.24 3.90
C ASN A 148 4.33 6.96 4.80
N ASP A 149 4.12 6.39 5.98
CA ASP A 149 3.24 6.97 6.98
C ASP A 149 3.83 6.89 8.39
N SER A 150 3.42 7.83 9.20
CA SER A 150 3.71 7.88 10.64
C SER A 150 2.67 8.75 11.31
N PRO A 151 2.33 8.50 12.58
CA PRO A 151 1.31 9.28 13.28
C PRO A 151 1.60 10.78 13.20
N ARG A 152 0.58 11.52 12.79
CA ARG A 152 0.67 12.99 12.71
C ARG A 152 0.55 13.64 14.10
N PHE A 153 -0.09 12.93 15.04
CA PHE A 153 -0.37 13.40 16.38
C PHE A 153 -0.05 12.33 17.42
N PRO A 154 0.80 12.59 18.40
CA PRO A 154 1.11 11.66 19.49
C PRO A 154 -0.05 11.49 20.50
N TYR A 155 -1.19 12.18 20.28
CA TYR A 155 -2.29 12.25 21.23
C TYR A 155 -3.25 11.05 21.25
N TRP A 156 -3.22 10.17 20.26
CA TRP A 156 -4.06 8.97 20.22
C TRP A 156 -3.78 8.05 21.42
N LYS A 157 -2.54 7.99 21.86
CA LYS A 157 -2.13 7.24 23.06
C LYS A 157 -2.79 7.78 24.34
N ALA A 158 -2.96 9.10 24.44
CA ALA A 158 -3.64 9.73 25.57
C ALA A 158 -5.15 9.40 25.57
N LEU A 159 -5.80 9.42 24.42
CA LEU A 159 -7.21 9.06 24.28
C LEU A 159 -7.48 7.59 24.58
N TYR A 160 -6.62 6.68 24.07
CA TYR A 160 -6.72 5.25 24.34
C TYR A 160 -6.53 4.94 25.84
N ASN A 161 -5.55 5.56 26.48
CA ASN A 161 -5.33 5.43 27.90
C ASN A 161 -6.49 6.01 28.72
N LEU A 162 -7.08 7.11 28.28
CA LEU A 162 -8.26 7.70 28.92
C LEU A 162 -9.49 6.79 28.79
N CYS A 163 -9.74 6.23 27.62
CA CYS A 163 -10.83 5.26 27.42
C CYS A 163 -10.66 4.02 28.28
N ARG A 164 -9.43 3.49 28.39
CA ARG A 164 -9.12 2.34 29.25
C ARG A 164 -9.30 2.66 30.74
N PHE A 165 -8.97 3.88 31.14
CA PHE A 165 -9.16 4.32 32.55
C PHE A 165 -10.63 4.51 32.91
N LEU A 166 -11.47 4.95 31.95
CA LEU A 166 -12.92 5.14 32.16
C LEU A 166 -13.72 3.84 32.03
N SER A 167 -13.13 2.76 31.55
CA SER A 167 -13.76 1.43 31.42
C SER A 167 -13.34 0.44 32.52
N ALA A 168 -12.52 0.87 33.49
CA ALA A 168 -12.12 0.11 34.67
C ALA A 168 -12.89 0.60 35.91
#